data_9191c2cb9e055aeada96854eb59c010b
#
_entry.id   9191c2cb9e055aeada96854eb59c010b
#
_cell.length_a   1.000
_cell.length_b   1.000
_cell.length_c   1.000
_cell.angle_alpha   90.00
_cell.angle_beta   90.00
_cell.angle_gamma   90.00
#
_symmetry.space_group_name_H-M   'P 1'
#
loop_
_entity.id
_entity.type
_entity.pdbx_description
1 polymer ?
#
loop_
_entity_poly.entity_id
_entity_poly.type
_entity_poly.pdbx_seq_one_letter_code
_entity_poly.pdbx_strand_id
1 'polypeptide(L)'
;GVNAQTLEAYKAIKDAEVPFCVALNKIDIPNADPQKAINSLIENEIYVEGFGGDIPINKISALKGDGVEELLDTIHLMADLEELTGDHAKAAEGFVLESGIDSKAGIYATLVIKDGTIKSGQAVTAGDALAPVRVMKDFAGKQIREATFSTPVQLIGFDTLPQVGQLFVTHDNKKSAQKYLDENQVTDEIERYDDSDAETIIPLVIKSDSAGAIEAIKYEISKLDQEIKKKGQIISLFLINT
;
A
#
# COMPACT_ATOMS: atom_id res chain seq x y z
N GLY A 1 10.41 18.23 11.15
CA GLY A 1 11.51 18.13 10.19
C GLY A 1 11.53 16.76 9.52
N VAL A 2 12.41 16.61 8.57
CA VAL A 2 12.60 15.36 7.82
C VAL A 2 13.23 14.30 8.72
N ASN A 3 12.69 13.10 8.71
CA ASN A 3 13.21 11.92 9.42
C ASN A 3 13.46 10.76 8.42
N ALA A 4 13.99 9.65 8.91
CA ALA A 4 14.30 8.49 8.05
C ALA A 4 13.10 7.99 7.25
N GLN A 5 11.90 7.93 7.88
CA GLN A 5 10.66 7.54 7.21
C GLN A 5 10.25 8.52 6.10
N THR A 6 10.48 9.82 6.30
CA THR A 6 10.18 10.84 5.28
C THR A 6 11.06 10.64 4.05
N LEU A 7 12.36 10.36 4.24
CA LEU A 7 13.30 10.11 3.14
C LEU A 7 12.97 8.83 2.39
N GLU A 8 12.60 7.78 3.12
CA GLU A 8 12.21 6.51 2.52
C GLU A 8 10.93 6.65 1.67
N ALA A 9 9.91 7.34 2.22
CA ALA A 9 8.69 7.66 1.48
C ALA A 9 8.97 8.52 0.24
N TYR A 10 9.80 9.56 0.37
CA TYR A 10 10.18 10.42 -0.74
C TYR A 10 10.90 9.64 -1.85
N LYS A 11 11.80 8.75 -1.48
CA LYS A 11 12.49 7.88 -2.44
C LYS A 11 11.50 6.96 -3.17
N ALA A 12 10.59 6.31 -2.44
CA ALA A 12 9.58 5.44 -3.02
C ALA A 12 8.65 6.20 -4.00
N ILE A 13 8.25 7.43 -3.66
CA ILE A 13 7.45 8.31 -4.52
C ILE A 13 8.20 8.65 -5.81
N LYS A 14 9.48 9.00 -5.68
CA LYS A 14 10.34 9.31 -6.84
C LYS A 14 10.56 8.11 -7.75
N ASP A 15 10.83 6.95 -7.16
CA ASP A 15 11.05 5.71 -7.91
C ASP A 15 9.77 5.27 -8.64
N ALA A 16 8.59 5.60 -8.09
CA ALA A 16 7.29 5.35 -8.70
C ALA A 16 6.83 6.43 -9.70
N GLU A 17 7.55 7.55 -9.81
CA GLU A 17 7.23 8.69 -10.69
C GLU A 17 5.79 9.22 -10.51
N VAL A 18 5.26 9.18 -9.28
CA VAL A 18 3.91 9.69 -8.99
C VAL A 18 3.94 11.15 -8.51
N PRO A 19 2.97 11.99 -8.93
CA PRO A 19 2.86 13.35 -8.42
C PRO A 19 2.53 13.34 -6.93
N PHE A 20 3.06 14.30 -6.19
CA PHE A 20 2.85 14.42 -4.75
C PHE A 20 2.91 15.86 -4.28
N CYS A 21 2.29 16.14 -3.14
CA CYS A 21 2.41 17.40 -2.41
C CYS A 21 2.87 17.15 -0.99
N VAL A 22 3.34 18.20 -0.34
CA VAL A 22 3.80 18.18 1.05
C VAL A 22 2.79 18.88 1.95
N ALA A 23 2.28 18.21 2.97
CA ALA A 23 1.45 18.79 4.02
C ALA A 23 2.25 18.96 5.32
N LEU A 24 2.53 20.20 5.72
CA LEU A 24 3.13 20.52 7.02
C LEU A 24 2.03 20.58 8.06
N ASN A 25 1.82 19.48 8.76
CA ASN A 25 0.76 19.36 9.77
C ASN A 25 1.19 19.86 11.15
N LYS A 26 0.20 20.09 12.02
CA LYS A 26 0.35 20.52 13.42
C LYS A 26 0.89 21.93 13.56
N ILE A 27 0.49 22.85 12.68
CA ILE A 27 0.87 24.26 12.79
C ILE A 27 0.22 24.99 14.00
N ASP A 28 -0.77 24.36 14.61
CA ASP A 28 -1.50 24.85 15.80
C ASP A 28 -0.73 24.68 17.12
N ILE A 29 0.35 23.92 17.13
CA ILE A 29 1.14 23.69 18.35
C ILE A 29 1.97 24.95 18.66
N PRO A 30 2.06 25.39 19.93
CA PRO A 30 2.74 26.66 20.30
C PRO A 30 4.22 26.74 19.84
N ASN A 31 4.89 25.61 19.67
CA ASN A 31 6.28 25.53 19.22
C ASN A 31 6.40 25.06 17.75
N ALA A 32 5.32 25.15 16.97
CA ALA A 32 5.37 24.83 15.56
C ALA A 32 6.25 25.83 14.81
N ASP A 33 7.21 25.34 14.07
CA ASP A 33 8.08 26.14 13.21
C ASP A 33 8.05 25.59 11.78
N PRO A 34 7.09 26.04 10.96
CA PRO A 34 6.98 25.64 9.57
C PRO A 34 8.25 25.96 8.76
N GLN A 35 8.93 27.08 9.08
CA GLN A 35 10.14 27.46 8.33
C GLN A 35 11.28 26.48 8.59
N LYS A 36 11.45 26.07 9.84
CA LYS A 36 12.44 25.04 10.18
C LYS A 36 12.14 23.70 9.49
N ALA A 37 10.87 23.34 9.32
CA ALA A 37 10.47 22.13 8.58
C ALA A 37 10.81 22.26 7.09
N ILE A 38 10.55 23.43 6.48
CA ILE A 38 10.91 23.70 5.07
C ILE A 38 12.42 23.66 4.88
N ASN A 39 13.20 24.30 5.77
CA ASN A 39 14.66 24.25 5.70
C ASN A 39 15.17 22.80 5.77
N SER A 40 14.57 21.98 6.64
CA SER A 40 14.92 20.55 6.73
C SER A 40 14.58 19.76 5.46
N LEU A 41 13.54 20.14 4.70
CA LEU A 41 13.25 19.56 3.38
C LEU A 41 14.36 19.93 2.38
N ILE A 42 14.72 21.23 2.31
CA ILE A 42 15.76 21.74 1.40
C ILE A 42 17.13 21.10 1.70
N GLU A 43 17.50 20.96 2.97
CA GLU A 43 18.73 20.28 3.39
C GLU A 43 18.82 18.82 2.92
N ASN A 44 17.67 18.19 2.66
CA ASN A 44 17.55 16.83 2.14
C ASN A 44 17.17 16.80 0.64
N GLU A 45 17.42 17.87 -0.09
CA GLU A 45 17.21 17.99 -1.54
C GLU A 45 15.74 17.84 -1.98
N ILE A 46 14.79 18.11 -1.06
CA ILE A 46 13.36 18.13 -1.33
C ILE A 46 12.96 19.60 -1.51
N TYR A 47 12.92 20.05 -2.76
CA TYR A 47 12.65 21.45 -3.10
C TYR A 47 11.15 21.64 -3.33
N VAL A 48 10.56 22.47 -2.48
CA VAL A 48 9.12 22.79 -2.52
C VAL A 48 8.88 24.12 -3.22
N GLU A 49 7.64 24.37 -3.63
CA GLU A 49 7.20 25.61 -4.27
C GLU A 49 7.56 26.84 -3.41
N GLY A 50 8.07 27.88 -4.09
CA GLY A 50 8.60 29.09 -3.43
C GLY A 50 10.00 28.94 -2.83
N PHE A 51 10.60 27.75 -2.85
CA PHE A 51 11.91 27.45 -2.29
C PHE A 51 12.81 26.68 -3.26
N GLY A 52 12.69 27.00 -4.55
CA GLY A 52 13.56 26.47 -5.59
C GLY A 52 13.08 25.20 -6.26
N GLY A 53 11.85 24.75 -6.00
CA GLY A 53 11.19 23.62 -6.66
C GLY A 53 9.72 23.90 -6.95
N ASP A 54 9.05 22.89 -7.44
CA ASP A 54 7.67 22.87 -7.92
C ASP A 54 6.76 21.92 -7.12
N ILE A 55 7.28 21.29 -6.07
CA ILE A 55 6.48 20.43 -5.19
C ILE A 55 5.51 21.29 -4.36
N PRO A 56 4.19 21.17 -4.55
CA PRO A 56 3.22 21.95 -3.79
C PRO A 56 3.35 21.70 -2.29
N ILE A 57 3.20 22.77 -1.49
CA ILE A 57 3.31 22.68 -0.02
C ILE A 57 2.18 23.41 0.66
N ASN A 58 1.44 22.71 1.53
CA ASN A 58 0.34 23.24 2.32
C ASN A 58 0.67 23.20 3.81
N LYS A 59 0.38 24.27 4.54
CA LYS A 59 0.49 24.34 6.00
C LYS A 59 -0.87 24.06 6.60
N ILE A 60 -0.99 23.01 7.41
CA ILE A 60 -2.29 22.55 7.92
C ILE A 60 -2.28 22.30 9.43
N SER A 61 -3.46 22.36 10.01
CA SER A 61 -3.77 21.74 11.29
C SER A 61 -4.92 20.76 11.10
N ALA A 62 -4.62 19.49 11.00
CA ALA A 62 -5.65 18.46 10.90
C ALA A 62 -6.57 18.42 12.13
N LEU A 63 -6.10 18.90 13.29
CA LEU A 63 -6.89 18.98 14.52
C LEU A 63 -7.93 20.11 14.47
N LYS A 64 -7.55 21.27 13.93
CA LYS A 64 -8.42 22.47 13.86
C LYS A 64 -9.15 22.60 12.52
N GLY A 65 -8.68 21.90 11.49
CA GLY A 65 -9.17 22.02 10.11
C GLY A 65 -8.50 23.13 9.31
N ASP A 66 -7.60 23.92 9.92
CA ASP A 66 -6.92 25.04 9.24
C ASP A 66 -6.08 24.51 8.07
N GLY A 67 -6.21 25.08 6.87
CA GLY A 67 -5.46 24.75 5.67
C GLY A 67 -5.81 23.39 5.04
N VAL A 68 -6.81 22.67 5.56
CA VAL A 68 -7.21 21.35 5.01
C VAL A 68 -7.96 21.51 3.69
N GLU A 69 -8.78 22.54 3.55
CA GLU A 69 -9.54 22.82 2.32
C GLU A 69 -8.57 23.16 1.17
N GLU A 70 -7.58 24.02 1.43
CA GLU A 70 -6.53 24.36 0.47
C GLU A 70 -5.67 23.16 0.08
N LEU A 71 -5.41 22.22 1.02
CA LEU A 71 -4.73 20.98 0.71
C LEU A 71 -5.57 20.10 -0.23
N LEU A 72 -6.87 20.00 0.01
CA LEU A 72 -7.79 19.25 -0.86
C LEU A 72 -7.87 19.88 -2.27
N ASP A 73 -7.93 21.21 -2.36
CA ASP A 73 -7.91 21.92 -3.64
C ASP A 73 -6.61 21.66 -4.40
N THR A 74 -5.47 21.65 -3.70
CA THR A 74 -4.17 21.29 -4.29
C THR A 74 -4.19 19.87 -4.86
N ILE A 75 -4.72 18.89 -4.10
CA ILE A 75 -4.84 17.50 -4.56
C ILE A 75 -5.76 17.39 -5.77
N HIS A 76 -6.90 18.10 -5.77
CA HIS A 76 -7.82 18.13 -6.90
C HIS A 76 -7.16 18.69 -8.16
N LEU A 77 -6.45 19.81 -8.02
CA LEU A 77 -5.73 20.40 -9.15
C LEU A 77 -4.66 19.47 -9.72
N MET A 78 -3.91 18.79 -8.85
CA MET A 78 -2.92 17.81 -9.27
C MET A 78 -3.57 16.63 -10.00
N ALA A 79 -4.71 16.12 -9.50
CA ALA A 79 -5.45 15.03 -10.14
C ALA A 79 -6.02 15.43 -11.52
N ASP A 80 -6.49 16.68 -11.67
CA ASP A 80 -6.98 17.22 -12.94
C ASP A 80 -5.84 17.32 -13.99
N LEU A 81 -4.63 17.69 -13.55
CA LEU A 81 -3.46 17.76 -14.44
C LEU A 81 -3.00 16.38 -14.94
N GLU A 82 -3.25 15.31 -14.17
CA GLU A 82 -2.93 13.94 -14.57
C GLU A 82 -3.91 13.35 -15.60
N GLU A 83 -5.02 14.04 -15.92
CA GLU A 83 -6.04 13.60 -16.88
C GLU A 83 -6.50 12.14 -16.64
N LEU A 84 -6.67 11.76 -15.36
CA LEU A 84 -7.01 10.39 -14.97
C LEU A 84 -8.34 9.97 -15.58
N THR A 85 -8.35 8.84 -16.28
CA THR A 85 -9.55 8.27 -16.92
C THR A 85 -9.83 6.87 -16.43
N GLY A 86 -11.09 6.44 -16.50
CA GLY A 86 -11.51 5.07 -16.17
C GLY A 86 -12.79 4.69 -16.91
N ASP A 87 -13.04 3.38 -17.07
CA ASP A 87 -14.21 2.84 -17.75
C ASP A 87 -15.08 2.05 -16.78
N HIS A 88 -16.21 2.61 -16.40
CA HIS A 88 -17.18 1.98 -15.51
C HIS A 88 -17.77 0.64 -16.04
N ALA A 89 -17.70 0.39 -17.35
CA ALA A 89 -18.27 -0.80 -17.94
C ALA A 89 -17.38 -2.04 -17.83
N LYS A 90 -16.09 -1.84 -17.52
CA LYS A 90 -15.15 -2.94 -17.35
C LYS A 90 -15.34 -3.68 -16.01
N ALA A 91 -14.84 -4.90 -15.95
CA ALA A 91 -14.59 -5.59 -14.69
C ALA A 91 -13.59 -4.79 -13.85
N ALA A 92 -13.80 -4.70 -12.53
CA ALA A 92 -12.89 -3.95 -11.69
C ALA A 92 -11.53 -4.65 -11.59
N GLU A 93 -10.49 -3.83 -11.68
CA GLU A 93 -9.11 -4.18 -11.42
C GLU A 93 -8.42 -3.13 -10.55
N GLY A 94 -7.39 -3.52 -9.82
CA GLY A 94 -6.66 -2.61 -8.93
C GLY A 94 -5.72 -3.37 -8.02
N PHE A 95 -5.48 -2.83 -6.82
CA PHE A 95 -4.50 -3.37 -5.89
C PHE A 95 -5.09 -3.64 -4.51
N VAL A 96 -4.49 -4.61 -3.81
CA VAL A 96 -4.70 -4.86 -2.39
C VAL A 96 -3.92 -3.83 -1.60
N LEU A 97 -4.61 -2.95 -0.87
CA LEU A 97 -3.98 -1.93 -0.01
C LEU A 97 -3.64 -2.49 1.37
N GLU A 98 -4.51 -3.32 1.90
CA GLU A 98 -4.41 -3.93 3.22
C GLU A 98 -5.09 -5.28 3.21
N SER A 99 -4.59 -6.23 3.99
CA SER A 99 -5.26 -7.49 4.24
C SER A 99 -5.08 -7.92 5.69
N GLY A 100 -6.03 -8.70 6.20
CA GLY A 100 -5.99 -9.15 7.58
C GLY A 100 -7.05 -10.19 7.89
N ILE A 101 -7.01 -10.69 9.12
CA ILE A 101 -7.96 -11.67 9.63
C ILE A 101 -8.75 -11.04 10.77
N ASP A 102 -10.06 -10.91 10.57
CA ASP A 102 -11.00 -10.53 11.63
C ASP A 102 -11.54 -11.79 12.30
N SER A 103 -11.51 -11.83 13.63
CA SER A 103 -11.92 -13.00 14.41
C SER A 103 -13.39 -13.40 14.23
N LYS A 104 -14.26 -12.48 13.77
CA LYS A 104 -15.70 -12.68 13.57
C LYS A 104 -16.09 -12.73 12.10
N ALA A 105 -15.44 -11.92 11.27
CA ALA A 105 -15.78 -11.77 9.87
C ALA A 105 -14.93 -12.65 8.93
N GLY A 106 -13.79 -13.14 9.38
CA GLY A 106 -12.86 -13.94 8.59
C GLY A 106 -11.83 -13.10 7.85
N ILE A 107 -11.28 -13.61 6.77
CA ILE A 107 -10.25 -12.94 5.98
C ILE A 107 -10.88 -11.78 5.20
N TYR A 108 -10.26 -10.61 5.31
CA TYR A 108 -10.64 -9.41 4.58
C TYR A 108 -9.48 -8.79 3.84
N ALA A 109 -9.77 -8.03 2.82
CA ALA A 109 -8.83 -7.13 2.18
C ALA A 109 -9.47 -5.79 1.85
N THR A 110 -8.70 -4.71 1.99
CA THR A 110 -9.06 -3.39 1.47
C THR A 110 -8.45 -3.26 0.08
N LEU A 111 -9.30 -3.05 -0.90
CA LEU A 111 -8.96 -2.95 -2.32
C LEU A 111 -9.06 -1.51 -2.78
N VAL A 112 -8.13 -1.06 -3.60
CA VAL A 112 -8.23 0.22 -4.33
C VAL A 112 -8.49 -0.09 -5.78
N ILE A 113 -9.66 0.29 -6.27
CA ILE A 113 -10.10 0.07 -7.65
C ILE A 113 -9.41 1.13 -8.52
N LYS A 114 -8.63 0.71 -9.52
CA LYS A 114 -8.01 1.58 -10.51
C LYS A 114 -8.86 1.82 -11.74
N ASP A 115 -9.54 0.78 -12.21
CA ASP A 115 -10.44 0.85 -13.37
C ASP A 115 -11.61 -0.13 -13.17
N GLY A 116 -12.72 0.10 -13.84
CA GLY A 116 -13.88 -0.77 -13.82
C GLY A 116 -14.82 -0.60 -12.64
N THR A 117 -15.73 -1.54 -12.49
CA THR A 117 -16.76 -1.57 -11.43
C THR A 117 -16.88 -2.98 -10.85
N ILE A 118 -16.86 -3.07 -9.53
CA ILE A 118 -17.15 -4.29 -8.77
C ILE A 118 -18.60 -4.28 -8.28
N LYS A 119 -19.29 -5.41 -8.38
CA LYS A 119 -20.70 -5.57 -7.98
C LYS A 119 -20.91 -6.79 -7.10
N SER A 120 -21.88 -6.69 -6.19
CA SER A 120 -22.33 -7.86 -5.41
C SER A 120 -22.77 -9.00 -6.34
N GLY A 121 -22.37 -10.23 -6.01
CA GLY A 121 -22.63 -11.43 -6.81
C GLY A 121 -21.47 -11.86 -7.70
N GLN A 122 -20.52 -10.97 -7.95
CA GLN A 122 -19.26 -11.26 -8.63
C GLN A 122 -18.28 -12.02 -7.72
N ALA A 123 -17.08 -12.29 -8.23
CA ALA A 123 -15.96 -12.82 -7.45
C ALA A 123 -14.69 -12.05 -7.78
N VAL A 124 -13.78 -11.98 -6.81
CA VAL A 124 -12.47 -11.32 -6.94
C VAL A 124 -11.37 -12.34 -6.75
N THR A 125 -10.34 -12.27 -7.58
CA THR A 125 -9.07 -12.96 -7.37
C THR A 125 -7.97 -11.93 -7.07
N ALA A 126 -7.08 -12.26 -6.14
CA ALA A 126 -5.88 -11.48 -5.84
C ALA A 126 -4.74 -12.47 -5.59
N GLY A 127 -3.85 -12.64 -6.58
CA GLY A 127 -2.91 -13.76 -6.60
C GLY A 127 -3.64 -15.10 -6.62
N ASP A 128 -3.38 -15.94 -5.63
CA ASP A 128 -4.05 -17.21 -5.39
C ASP A 128 -5.33 -17.11 -4.56
N ALA A 129 -5.54 -15.95 -3.90
CA ALA A 129 -6.70 -15.72 -3.06
C ALA A 129 -7.97 -15.45 -3.89
N LEU A 130 -9.10 -16.01 -3.45
CA LEU A 130 -10.40 -15.85 -4.06
C LEU A 130 -11.45 -15.41 -3.04
N ALA A 131 -12.25 -14.42 -3.37
CA ALA A 131 -13.40 -14.00 -2.58
C ALA A 131 -14.66 -13.85 -3.43
N PRO A 132 -15.80 -14.45 -3.04
CA PRO A 132 -17.10 -14.06 -3.58
C PRO A 132 -17.50 -12.69 -3.03
N VAL A 133 -17.98 -11.78 -3.88
CA VAL A 133 -18.43 -10.44 -3.48
C VAL A 133 -19.82 -10.53 -2.82
N ARG A 134 -19.82 -10.85 -1.53
CA ARG A 134 -21.04 -10.94 -0.69
C ARG A 134 -21.16 -9.74 0.25
N VAL A 135 -20.08 -9.42 0.94
CA VAL A 135 -20.02 -8.32 1.90
C VAL A 135 -18.90 -7.38 1.46
N MET A 136 -19.29 -6.22 0.99
CA MET A 136 -18.40 -5.14 0.57
C MET A 136 -18.79 -3.89 1.37
N LYS A 137 -17.79 -3.21 1.95
CA LYS A 137 -17.96 -2.01 2.76
C LYS A 137 -17.16 -0.85 2.16
N ASP A 138 -17.68 0.35 2.30
CA ASP A 138 -16.96 1.58 2.00
C ASP A 138 -16.00 1.98 3.13
N PHE A 139 -15.28 3.09 2.95
CA PHE A 139 -14.35 3.63 3.94
C PHE A 139 -15.02 4.03 5.28
N ALA A 140 -16.33 4.23 5.30
CA ALA A 140 -17.10 4.52 6.51
C ALA A 140 -17.62 3.24 7.19
N GLY A 141 -17.30 2.05 6.65
CA GLY A 141 -17.75 0.75 7.16
C GLY A 141 -19.19 0.40 6.77
N LYS A 142 -19.84 1.21 5.93
CA LYS A 142 -21.20 0.96 5.44
C LYS A 142 -21.17 -0.08 4.34
N GLN A 143 -22.09 -1.05 4.41
CA GLN A 143 -22.24 -2.05 3.36
C GLN A 143 -22.77 -1.42 2.07
N ILE A 144 -22.08 -1.70 0.96
CA ILE A 144 -22.40 -1.23 -0.39
C ILE A 144 -22.59 -2.41 -1.33
N ARG A 145 -23.27 -2.19 -2.47
CA ARG A 145 -23.53 -3.22 -3.48
C ARG A 145 -22.67 -3.11 -4.72
N GLU A 146 -22.17 -1.93 -4.98
CA GLU A 146 -21.23 -1.69 -6.07
C GLU A 146 -20.24 -0.59 -5.70
N ALA A 147 -19.08 -0.60 -6.32
CA ALA A 147 -18.04 0.42 -6.23
C ALA A 147 -17.26 0.49 -7.55
N THR A 148 -16.75 1.67 -7.84
CA THR A 148 -16.00 1.94 -9.06
C THR A 148 -14.61 2.49 -8.72
N PHE A 149 -13.81 2.81 -9.74
CA PHE A 149 -12.46 3.36 -9.59
C PHE A 149 -12.42 4.58 -8.65
N SER A 150 -11.25 4.82 -8.09
CA SER A 150 -10.98 5.82 -7.03
C SER A 150 -11.75 5.59 -5.73
N THR A 151 -12.35 4.40 -5.54
CA THR A 151 -13.08 4.05 -4.32
C THR A 151 -12.35 2.93 -3.58
N PRO A 152 -11.89 3.15 -2.34
CA PRO A 152 -11.40 2.06 -1.50
C PRO A 152 -12.59 1.25 -0.99
N VAL A 153 -12.48 -0.06 -1.09
CA VAL A 153 -13.52 -1.00 -0.62
C VAL A 153 -12.92 -2.11 0.22
N GLN A 154 -13.55 -2.40 1.35
CA GLN A 154 -13.23 -3.57 2.14
C GLN A 154 -14.09 -4.75 1.68
N LEU A 155 -13.45 -5.79 1.17
CA LEU A 155 -14.09 -7.06 0.79
C LEU A 155 -13.78 -8.12 1.84
N ILE A 156 -14.81 -8.83 2.30
CA ILE A 156 -14.73 -9.87 3.33
C ILE A 156 -15.08 -11.22 2.71
N GLY A 157 -14.32 -12.25 3.08
CA GLY A 157 -14.61 -13.64 2.70
C GLY A 157 -13.65 -14.22 1.68
N PHE A 158 -12.38 -13.78 1.70
CA PHE A 158 -11.30 -14.46 1.00
C PHE A 158 -11.05 -15.85 1.60
N ASP A 159 -10.66 -16.81 0.78
CA ASP A 159 -10.29 -18.16 1.19
C ASP A 159 -8.86 -18.22 1.73
N THR A 160 -7.95 -17.42 1.19
CA THR A 160 -6.58 -17.23 1.65
C THR A 160 -6.29 -15.74 1.84
N LEU A 161 -5.23 -15.40 2.57
CA LEU A 161 -4.85 -14.01 2.84
C LEU A 161 -4.14 -13.41 1.60
N PRO A 162 -4.74 -12.45 0.87
CA PRO A 162 -4.06 -11.84 -0.26
C PRO A 162 -2.90 -10.96 0.20
N GLN A 163 -1.84 -10.88 -0.60
CA GLN A 163 -0.67 -10.07 -0.28
C GLN A 163 -0.94 -8.58 -0.59
N VAL A 164 -0.40 -7.70 0.26
CA VAL A 164 -0.44 -6.25 0.06
C VAL A 164 0.35 -5.88 -1.19
N GLY A 165 -0.18 -4.96 -1.99
CA GLY A 165 0.40 -4.56 -3.29
C GLY A 165 0.04 -5.48 -4.45
N GLN A 166 -0.57 -6.63 -4.20
CA GLN A 166 -0.96 -7.59 -5.24
C GLN A 166 -2.11 -7.06 -6.10
N LEU A 167 -2.07 -7.34 -7.39
CA LEU A 167 -3.15 -7.03 -8.31
C LEU A 167 -4.38 -7.89 -7.99
N PHE A 168 -5.56 -7.28 -8.06
CA PHE A 168 -6.82 -8.02 -8.06
C PHE A 168 -7.59 -7.82 -9.36
N VAL A 169 -8.39 -8.81 -9.72
CA VAL A 169 -9.29 -8.79 -10.87
C VAL A 169 -10.66 -9.31 -10.45
N THR A 170 -11.71 -8.69 -10.98
CA THR A 170 -13.10 -9.10 -10.76
C THR A 170 -13.59 -10.04 -11.87
N HIS A 171 -14.34 -11.05 -11.51
CA HIS A 171 -14.94 -12.04 -12.41
C HIS A 171 -16.45 -12.09 -12.22
N ASP A 172 -17.20 -12.47 -13.27
CA ASP A 172 -18.67 -12.53 -13.22
C ASP A 172 -19.21 -13.42 -12.11
N ASN A 173 -18.50 -14.50 -11.77
CA ASN A 173 -18.90 -15.43 -10.72
C ASN A 173 -17.71 -16.24 -10.20
N LYS A 174 -17.92 -17.00 -9.11
CA LYS A 174 -16.89 -17.82 -8.48
C LYS A 174 -16.28 -18.86 -9.45
N LYS A 175 -17.09 -19.41 -10.39
CA LYS A 175 -16.60 -20.43 -11.33
C LYS A 175 -15.61 -19.86 -12.34
N SER A 176 -15.89 -18.67 -12.87
CA SER A 176 -14.95 -17.99 -13.78
C SER A 176 -13.67 -17.53 -13.05
N ALA A 177 -13.80 -17.10 -11.79
CA ALA A 177 -12.65 -16.79 -10.94
C ALA A 177 -11.75 -18.01 -10.69
N GLN A 178 -12.36 -19.15 -10.35
CA GLN A 178 -11.60 -20.39 -10.15
C GLN A 178 -10.88 -20.84 -11.42
N LYS A 179 -11.58 -20.78 -12.56
CA LYS A 179 -10.97 -21.11 -13.86
C LYS A 179 -9.78 -20.20 -14.15
N TYR A 180 -9.90 -18.90 -13.86
CA TYR A 180 -8.80 -17.94 -14.00
C TYR A 180 -7.59 -18.32 -13.14
N LEU A 181 -7.80 -18.71 -11.88
CA LEU A 181 -6.74 -19.17 -10.99
C LEU A 181 -6.08 -20.46 -11.52
N ASP A 182 -6.88 -21.42 -11.98
CA ASP A 182 -6.37 -22.69 -12.51
C ASP A 182 -5.50 -22.50 -13.78
N GLU A 183 -5.87 -21.51 -14.62
CA GLU A 183 -5.13 -21.16 -15.85
C GLU A 183 -3.90 -20.28 -15.59
N ASN A 184 -3.91 -19.49 -14.52
CA ASN A 184 -2.86 -18.57 -14.15
C ASN A 184 -2.21 -18.94 -12.81
N GLN A 185 -2.14 -20.24 -12.48
CA GLN A 185 -1.36 -20.68 -11.33
C GLN A 185 0.06 -20.14 -11.49
N VAL A 186 0.30 -19.00 -10.82
CA VAL A 186 1.67 -18.58 -10.52
C VAL A 186 2.16 -19.67 -9.57
N THR A 187 3.01 -20.56 -10.07
CA THR A 187 3.87 -21.29 -9.17
C THR A 187 4.64 -20.20 -8.44
N ASP A 188 4.19 -19.85 -7.22
CA ASP A 188 5.10 -19.25 -6.28
C ASP A 188 6.28 -20.23 -6.20
N GLU A 189 7.30 -19.94 -6.98
CA GLU A 189 8.62 -20.44 -6.66
C GLU A 189 8.84 -19.86 -5.26
N ILE A 190 8.59 -20.70 -4.26
CA ILE A 190 9.19 -20.50 -2.96
C ILE A 190 10.64 -20.26 -3.34
N GLU A 191 11.08 -18.99 -3.25
CA GLU A 191 12.48 -18.68 -3.36
C GLU A 191 13.15 -19.54 -2.30
N ARG A 192 13.52 -20.75 -2.72
CA ARG A 192 14.46 -21.57 -1.98
C ARG A 192 15.75 -20.80 -2.13
N TYR A 193 15.97 -19.93 -1.16
CA TYR A 193 17.28 -19.36 -0.98
C TYR A 193 18.23 -20.52 -0.76
N ASP A 194 18.78 -21.01 -1.87
CA ASP A 194 19.89 -21.93 -1.89
C ASP A 194 21.14 -21.08 -1.63
N ASP A 195 21.26 -20.61 -0.39
CA ASP A 195 22.47 -19.94 0.09
C ASP A 195 23.43 -21.05 0.52
N SER A 196 23.90 -21.81 -0.51
CA SER A 196 24.85 -22.91 -0.36
C SER A 196 26.17 -22.49 0.31
N ASP A 197 26.39 -21.18 0.45
CA ASP A 197 27.60 -20.59 1.04
C ASP A 197 27.43 -20.16 2.50
N ALA A 198 26.25 -20.27 3.09
CA ALA A 198 26.02 -19.87 4.49
C ALA A 198 26.46 -20.98 5.46
N GLU A 199 27.44 -20.68 6.32
CA GLU A 199 27.89 -21.60 7.40
C GLU A 199 26.85 -21.76 8.52
N THR A 200 25.97 -20.78 8.70
CA THR A 200 24.95 -20.79 9.74
C THR A 200 23.64 -20.19 9.25
N ILE A 201 22.54 -20.95 9.35
CA ILE A 201 21.18 -20.50 9.04
C ILE A 201 20.44 -20.31 10.35
N ILE A 202 19.88 -19.12 10.58
CA ILE A 202 19.05 -18.83 11.74
C ILE A 202 17.57 -18.77 11.29
N PRO A 203 16.75 -19.79 11.59
CA PRO A 203 15.34 -19.78 11.25
C PRO A 203 14.57 -18.82 12.17
N LEU A 204 13.78 -17.92 11.59
CA LEU A 204 12.93 -16.98 12.31
C LEU A 204 11.45 -17.26 11.99
N VAL A 205 10.63 -17.33 13.05
CA VAL A 205 9.17 -17.41 12.93
C VAL A 205 8.58 -16.09 13.43
N ILE A 206 7.87 -15.40 12.53
CA ILE A 206 7.24 -14.11 12.84
C ILE A 206 5.74 -14.28 12.79
N LYS A 207 5.06 -13.77 13.82
CA LYS A 207 3.59 -13.68 13.88
C LYS A 207 3.18 -12.22 14.02
N SER A 208 2.23 -11.80 13.22
CA SER A 208 1.66 -10.45 13.26
C SER A 208 0.15 -10.53 13.03
N ASP A 209 -0.55 -9.48 13.46
CA ASP A 209 -1.97 -9.25 13.25
C ASP A 209 -2.29 -8.63 11.88
N SER A 210 -1.28 -8.16 11.16
CA SER A 210 -1.44 -7.59 9.82
C SER A 210 -0.33 -8.02 8.86
N ALA A 211 -0.68 -8.19 7.59
CA ALA A 211 0.27 -8.53 6.53
C ALA A 211 1.31 -7.42 6.31
N GLY A 212 0.90 -6.15 6.41
CA GLY A 212 1.81 -5.01 6.27
C GLY A 212 2.92 -4.98 7.31
N ALA A 213 2.65 -5.41 8.56
CA ALA A 213 3.67 -5.53 9.59
C ALA A 213 4.68 -6.65 9.27
N ILE A 214 4.22 -7.76 8.69
CA ILE A 214 5.10 -8.85 8.24
C ILE A 214 6.03 -8.35 7.13
N GLU A 215 5.52 -7.62 6.15
CA GLU A 215 6.34 -7.08 5.06
C GLU A 215 7.37 -6.07 5.55
N ALA A 216 7.00 -5.19 6.48
CA ALA A 216 7.94 -4.27 7.11
C ALA A 216 9.09 -5.00 7.84
N ILE A 217 8.76 -6.08 8.55
CA ILE A 217 9.76 -6.90 9.25
C ILE A 217 10.65 -7.65 8.25
N LYS A 218 10.10 -8.22 7.18
CA LYS A 218 10.86 -8.86 6.10
C LYS A 218 11.88 -7.89 5.50
N TYR A 219 11.46 -6.66 5.25
CA TYR A 219 12.33 -5.62 4.70
C TYR A 219 13.49 -5.28 5.64
N GLU A 220 13.23 -5.10 6.94
CA GLU A 220 14.30 -4.85 7.92
C GLU A 220 15.25 -6.05 8.08
N ILE A 221 14.74 -7.28 8.04
CA ILE A 221 15.56 -8.50 8.05
C ILE A 221 16.47 -8.55 6.82
N SER A 222 15.95 -8.22 5.63
CA SER A 222 16.76 -8.21 4.41
C SER A 222 17.91 -7.20 4.45
N LYS A 223 17.69 -6.03 5.07
CA LYS A 223 18.76 -5.04 5.32
C LYS A 223 19.84 -5.58 6.25
N LEU A 224 19.42 -6.21 7.35
CA LEU A 224 20.35 -6.82 8.31
C LEU A 224 21.17 -7.93 7.66
N ASP A 225 20.57 -8.77 6.84
CA ASP A 225 21.27 -9.82 6.10
C ASP A 225 22.34 -9.25 5.16
N GLN A 226 22.01 -8.16 4.44
CA GLN A 226 22.97 -7.46 3.60
C GLN A 226 24.12 -6.82 4.41
N GLU A 227 23.84 -6.27 5.60
CA GLU A 227 24.87 -5.71 6.46
C GLU A 227 25.80 -6.79 7.05
N ILE A 228 25.24 -7.93 7.43
CA ILE A 228 25.97 -9.10 7.92
C ILE A 228 26.92 -9.63 6.84
N LYS A 229 26.41 -9.80 5.61
CA LYS A 229 27.21 -10.24 4.44
C LYS A 229 28.34 -9.25 4.11
N LYS A 230 28.08 -7.93 4.18
CA LYS A 230 29.13 -6.90 3.98
C LYS A 230 30.24 -6.95 5.03
N LYS A 231 29.95 -7.43 6.23
CA LYS A 231 30.95 -7.60 7.32
C LYS A 231 31.72 -8.92 7.22
N GLY A 232 31.49 -9.73 6.17
CA GLY A 232 32.17 -11.00 5.93
C GLY A 232 31.74 -12.13 6.87
N GLN A 233 30.57 -11.99 7.50
CA GLN A 233 29.97 -13.06 8.30
C GLN A 233 29.04 -13.89 7.42
N ILE A 234 29.24 -15.20 7.41
CA ILE A 234 28.49 -16.17 6.61
C ILE A 234 27.27 -16.66 7.45
N ILE A 235 26.38 -15.72 7.79
CA ILE A 235 25.12 -16.01 8.52
C ILE A 235 23.97 -15.52 7.62
N SER A 236 23.03 -16.40 7.33
CA SER A 236 21.79 -16.04 6.62
C SER A 236 20.60 -16.12 7.56
N LEU A 237 19.75 -15.08 7.52
CA LEU A 237 18.48 -15.04 8.24
C LEU A 237 17.38 -15.61 7.34
N PHE A 238 16.73 -16.67 7.80
CA PHE A 238 15.69 -17.36 7.03
C PHE A 238 14.32 -17.18 7.67
N LEU A 239 13.35 -16.71 6.89
CA LEU A 239 11.98 -16.50 7.32
C LEU A 239 11.13 -17.71 6.93
N ILE A 240 10.60 -18.42 7.92
CA ILE A 240 9.68 -19.53 7.69
C ILE A 240 8.26 -18.97 7.69
N ASN A 241 7.61 -19.03 6.53
CA ASN A 241 6.20 -18.72 6.40
C ASN A 241 5.39 -19.85 7.01
N THR A 242 4.50 -19.56 7.95
CA THR A 242 3.53 -20.53 8.52
C THR A 242 2.12 -20.06 8.27
#